data_26bcbd1ebb7dd3c730067f773ae1f500
#
_entry.id   26bcbd1ebb7dd3c730067f773ae1f500
#
_cell.length_a   1.000
_cell.length_b   1.000
_cell.length_c   1.000
_cell.angle_alpha   90.00
_cell.angle_beta   90.00
_cell.angle_gamma   90.00
#
_symmetry.space_group_name_H-M   'P 1'
#
loop_
_entity.id
_entity.type
_entity.pdbx_description
1 polymer ?
#
loop_
_entity_poly.entity_id
_entity_poly.type
_entity_poly.pdbx_seq_one_letter_code
_entity_poly.pdbx_strand_id
1 'polypeptide(L)'
;ALVMAVVVAFGIPEPMRPEHRQSLKLCSLLRNYRTIAKDISFVGYTLTNALIFSGLFAFLSGSSFVLIDFLGVPTEQFGLYFACMVAGYIVGNLTAVRLGRRLVPDQILVRGLIIAVAGGSLMAVLALSEVFNVWAVILPQALFMIGTGMVLPQTMAGALANFPTMAGSAS
;
A
#
# COMPACT_ATOMS: atom_id res chain seq x y z
N ALA A 1 -18.47 13.59 4.41
CA ALA A 1 -17.36 14.29 5.07
C ALA A 1 -17.84 15.11 6.28
N LEU A 2 -18.77 16.06 6.14
CA LEU A 2 -19.25 16.93 7.24
C LEU A 2 -19.88 16.15 8.41
N VAL A 3 -20.73 15.16 8.13
CA VAL A 3 -21.34 14.31 9.17
C VAL A 3 -20.28 13.54 9.95
N MET A 4 -19.26 12.98 9.28
CA MET A 4 -18.14 12.31 9.95
C MET A 4 -17.32 13.26 10.82
N ALA A 5 -17.08 14.50 10.35
CA ALA A 5 -16.36 15.49 11.13
C ALA A 5 -17.13 15.88 12.42
N VAL A 6 -18.45 16.00 12.34
CA VAL A 6 -19.32 16.28 13.50
C VAL A 6 -19.33 15.09 14.47
N VAL A 7 -19.46 13.86 13.98
CA VAL A 7 -19.43 12.64 14.82
C VAL A 7 -18.09 12.50 15.54
N VAL A 8 -16.98 12.77 14.85
CA VAL A 8 -15.63 12.71 15.46
C VAL A 8 -15.46 13.82 16.50
N ALA A 9 -15.91 15.05 16.20
CA ALA A 9 -15.75 16.19 17.09
C ALA A 9 -16.55 16.07 18.41
N PHE A 10 -17.72 15.44 18.36
CA PHE A 10 -18.62 15.36 19.53
C PHE A 10 -18.75 13.93 20.11
N GLY A 11 -18.39 12.90 19.34
CA GLY A 11 -18.58 11.52 19.76
C GLY A 11 -17.33 10.80 20.27
N ILE A 12 -16.13 11.34 20.01
CA ILE A 12 -14.87 10.72 20.43
C ILE A 12 -14.21 11.62 21.48
N PRO A 13 -14.10 11.18 22.74
CA PRO A 13 -13.29 11.89 23.73
C PRO A 13 -11.84 11.95 23.26
N GLU A 14 -11.20 13.09 23.40
CA GLU A 14 -9.81 13.31 22.97
C GLU A 14 -8.87 12.30 23.63
N PRO A 15 -8.28 11.34 22.90
CA PRO A 15 -7.46 10.29 23.51
C PRO A 15 -6.06 10.80 23.89
N MET A 16 -5.67 12.00 23.44
CA MET A 16 -4.34 12.56 23.66
C MET A 16 -4.28 13.32 24.99
N ARG A 17 -3.43 12.84 25.90
CA ARG A 17 -3.16 13.55 27.16
C ARG A 17 -2.56 14.93 26.89
N PRO A 18 -2.93 15.97 27.67
CA PRO A 18 -2.43 17.35 27.48
C PRO A 18 -0.92 17.46 27.42
N GLU A 19 -0.22 16.58 28.13
CA GLU A 19 1.25 16.50 28.23
C GLU A 19 1.93 16.09 26.91
N HIS A 20 1.21 15.45 26.00
CA HIS A 20 1.72 14.99 24.70
C HIS A 20 1.30 15.88 23.53
N ARG A 21 0.59 16.98 23.79
CA ARG A 21 0.20 17.95 22.75
C ARG A 21 1.43 18.63 22.19
N GLN A 22 1.72 18.37 20.93
CA GLN A 22 2.82 19.04 20.25
C GLN A 22 2.46 20.47 19.87
N SER A 23 3.45 21.36 19.96
CA SER A 23 3.30 22.74 19.54
C SER A 23 3.14 22.81 18.02
N LEU A 24 2.03 23.42 17.55
CA LEU A 24 1.76 23.69 16.13
C LEU A 24 2.65 24.81 15.54
N LYS A 25 3.71 25.24 16.23
CA LYS A 25 4.65 26.21 15.70
C LYS A 25 5.38 25.63 14.49
N LEU A 26 5.39 26.35 13.38
CA LEU A 26 6.05 25.96 12.13
C LEU A 26 7.49 25.45 12.32
N CYS A 27 8.26 26.10 13.18
CA CYS A 27 9.62 25.70 13.50
C CYS A 27 9.69 24.32 14.19
N SER A 28 8.73 24.00 15.05
CA SER A 28 8.61 22.68 15.70
C SER A 28 8.25 21.60 14.68
N LEU A 29 7.31 21.90 13.79
CA LEU A 29 6.90 20.99 12.71
C LEU A 29 8.07 20.69 11.77
N LEU A 30 8.77 21.73 11.29
CA LEU A 30 9.94 21.55 10.41
C LEU A 30 11.05 20.73 11.08
N ARG A 31 11.29 20.95 12.37
CA ARG A 31 12.26 20.17 13.14
C ARG A 31 11.82 18.71 13.26
N ASN A 32 10.54 18.44 13.51
CA ASN A 32 9.98 17.09 13.57
C ASN A 32 10.10 16.39 12.22
N TYR A 33 9.70 17.02 11.11
CA TYR A 33 9.87 16.47 9.77
C TYR A 33 11.33 16.16 9.43
N ARG A 34 12.25 17.05 9.78
CA ARG A 34 13.69 16.81 9.59
C ARG A 34 14.21 15.64 10.42
N THR A 35 13.70 15.44 11.62
CA THR A 35 14.07 14.30 12.48
C THR A 35 13.54 13.00 11.90
N ILE A 36 12.29 12.96 11.49
CA ILE A 36 11.65 11.80 10.87
C ILE A 36 12.33 11.43 9.54
N ALA A 37 12.61 12.43 8.69
CA ALA A 37 13.28 12.21 7.40
C ALA A 37 14.74 11.74 7.50
N LYS A 38 15.37 11.82 8.66
CA LYS A 38 16.72 11.29 8.92
C LYS A 38 16.70 9.84 9.43
N ASP A 39 15.55 9.36 9.88
CA ASP A 39 15.42 7.99 10.34
C ASP A 39 15.37 7.05 9.13
N ILE A 40 16.39 6.20 9.00
CA ILE A 40 16.54 5.31 7.86
C ILE A 40 15.39 4.28 7.77
N SER A 41 14.84 3.88 8.91
CA SER A 41 13.72 2.95 8.96
C SER A 41 12.46 3.61 8.41
N PHE A 42 12.17 4.85 8.85
CA PHE A 42 11.04 5.62 8.34
C PHE A 42 11.14 5.84 6.83
N VAL A 43 12.32 6.26 6.34
CA VAL A 43 12.56 6.46 4.90
C VAL A 43 12.40 5.15 4.14
N GLY A 44 12.90 4.04 4.68
CA GLY A 44 12.75 2.72 4.07
C GLY A 44 11.29 2.29 3.92
N TYR A 45 10.50 2.40 4.99
CA TYR A 45 9.07 2.07 4.94
C TYR A 45 8.29 3.00 4.00
N THR A 46 8.56 4.31 4.06
CA THR A 46 7.89 5.31 3.21
C THR A 46 8.23 5.09 1.73
N LEU A 47 9.49 4.85 1.40
CA LEU A 47 9.92 4.57 0.03
C LEU A 47 9.29 3.27 -0.49
N THR A 48 9.27 2.22 0.33
CA THR A 48 8.60 0.96 -0.01
C THR A 48 7.13 1.20 -0.32
N ASN A 49 6.44 1.95 0.53
CA ASN A 49 5.04 2.31 0.34
C ASN A 49 4.83 3.08 -0.97
N ALA A 50 5.65 4.10 -1.22
CA ALA A 50 5.60 4.91 -2.43
C ALA A 50 5.82 4.08 -3.70
N LEU A 51 6.78 3.16 -3.70
CA LEU A 51 7.05 2.28 -4.85
C LEU A 51 5.90 1.31 -5.12
N ILE A 52 5.32 0.71 -4.09
CA ILE A 52 4.13 -0.16 -4.22
C ILE A 52 2.95 0.63 -4.80
N PHE A 53 2.67 1.83 -4.28
CA PHE A 53 1.62 2.69 -4.82
C PHE A 53 1.90 3.13 -6.26
N SER A 54 3.15 3.44 -6.59
CA SER A 54 3.53 3.78 -7.97
C SER A 54 3.23 2.63 -8.94
N GLY A 55 3.55 1.39 -8.57
CA GLY A 55 3.22 0.21 -9.36
C GLY A 55 1.70 0.00 -9.50
N LEU A 56 0.95 0.20 -8.42
CA LEU A 56 -0.51 0.13 -8.43
C LEU A 56 -1.12 1.17 -9.37
N PHE A 57 -0.72 2.43 -9.25
CA PHE A 57 -1.25 3.52 -10.09
C PHE A 57 -0.81 3.41 -11.54
N ALA A 58 0.41 2.93 -11.82
CA ALA A 58 0.86 2.65 -13.18
C ALA A 58 -0.07 1.63 -13.86
N PHE A 59 -0.39 0.55 -13.15
CA PHE A 59 -1.35 -0.44 -13.65
C PHE A 59 -2.75 0.16 -13.82
N LEU A 60 -3.29 0.86 -12.81
CA LEU A 60 -4.62 1.48 -12.90
C LEU A 60 -4.75 2.40 -14.12
N SER A 61 -3.74 3.23 -14.36
CA SER A 61 -3.74 4.18 -15.48
C SER A 61 -3.71 3.50 -16.85
N GLY A 62 -2.99 2.36 -16.96
CA GLY A 62 -2.85 1.63 -18.23
C GLY A 62 -3.83 0.49 -18.43
N SER A 63 -4.48 0.01 -17.38
CA SER A 63 -5.27 -1.24 -17.41
C SER A 63 -6.41 -1.24 -18.41
N SER A 64 -7.16 -0.13 -18.51
CA SER A 64 -8.27 -0.01 -19.45
C SER A 64 -7.79 -0.07 -20.89
N PHE A 65 -6.72 0.66 -21.21
CA PHE A 65 -6.12 0.65 -22.55
C PHE A 65 -5.61 -0.76 -22.91
N VAL A 66 -4.86 -1.40 -22.02
CA VAL A 66 -4.27 -2.73 -22.28
C VAL A 66 -5.35 -3.81 -22.41
N LEU A 67 -6.34 -3.83 -21.52
CA LEU A 67 -7.35 -4.89 -21.50
C LEU A 67 -8.43 -4.68 -22.55
N ILE A 68 -8.94 -3.46 -22.71
CA ILE A 68 -10.07 -3.18 -23.61
C ILE A 68 -9.56 -2.88 -25.03
N ASP A 69 -8.70 -1.88 -25.20
CA ASP A 69 -8.33 -1.40 -26.54
C ASP A 69 -7.32 -2.32 -27.21
N PHE A 70 -6.34 -2.86 -26.46
CA PHE A 70 -5.29 -3.69 -27.03
C PHE A 70 -5.62 -5.19 -27.06
N LEU A 71 -6.19 -5.74 -25.98
CA LEU A 71 -6.52 -7.17 -25.88
C LEU A 71 -7.98 -7.47 -26.26
N GLY A 72 -8.80 -6.46 -26.55
CA GLY A 72 -10.18 -6.62 -27.02
C GLY A 72 -11.14 -7.20 -25.99
N VAL A 73 -10.86 -7.02 -24.69
CA VAL A 73 -11.74 -7.47 -23.62
C VAL A 73 -13.04 -6.66 -23.64
N PRO A 74 -14.23 -7.31 -23.68
CA PRO A 74 -15.50 -6.59 -23.57
C PRO A 74 -15.57 -5.77 -22.27
N THR A 75 -16.09 -4.54 -22.38
CA THR A 75 -16.18 -3.60 -21.24
C THR A 75 -16.95 -4.22 -20.05
N GLU A 76 -17.95 -5.07 -20.32
CA GLU A 76 -18.73 -5.76 -19.29
C GLU A 76 -17.87 -6.76 -18.48
N GLN A 77 -16.82 -7.32 -19.08
CA GLN A 77 -15.93 -8.29 -18.42
C GLN A 77 -14.78 -7.62 -17.68
N PHE A 78 -14.45 -6.37 -18.00
CA PHE A 78 -13.37 -5.62 -17.36
C PHE A 78 -13.50 -5.61 -15.82
N GLY A 79 -14.74 -5.38 -15.33
CA GLY A 79 -15.04 -5.40 -13.90
C GLY A 79 -14.73 -6.75 -13.22
N LEU A 80 -14.96 -7.87 -13.93
CA LEU A 80 -14.66 -9.20 -13.39
C LEU A 80 -13.15 -9.43 -13.26
N TYR A 81 -12.36 -9.06 -14.26
CA TYR A 81 -10.91 -9.14 -14.20
C TYR A 81 -10.33 -8.24 -13.10
N PHE A 82 -10.89 -7.03 -12.95
CA PHE A 82 -10.52 -6.12 -11.88
C PHE A 82 -10.84 -6.70 -10.50
N ALA A 83 -12.01 -7.33 -10.34
CA ALA A 83 -12.39 -8.02 -9.10
C ALA A 83 -11.43 -9.15 -8.74
N CYS A 84 -10.89 -9.88 -9.73
CA CYS A 84 -9.90 -10.92 -9.53
C CYS A 84 -8.60 -10.37 -8.91
N MET A 85 -8.17 -9.18 -9.36
CA MET A 85 -6.99 -8.50 -8.80
C MET A 85 -7.24 -7.99 -7.37
N VAL A 86 -8.43 -7.42 -7.12
CA VAL A 86 -8.84 -7.00 -5.77
C VAL A 86 -8.91 -8.20 -4.82
N ALA A 87 -9.38 -9.35 -5.30
CA ALA A 87 -9.36 -10.59 -4.53
C ALA A 87 -7.92 -10.99 -4.14
N GLY A 88 -6.95 -10.80 -5.04
CA GLY A 88 -5.52 -10.97 -4.72
C GLY A 88 -5.07 -10.10 -3.55
N TYR A 89 -5.44 -8.82 -3.54
CA TYR A 89 -5.15 -7.90 -2.44
C TYR A 89 -5.77 -8.37 -1.12
N ILE A 90 -7.03 -8.83 -1.14
CA ILE A 90 -7.71 -9.36 0.05
C ILE A 90 -6.99 -10.62 0.57
N VAL A 91 -6.61 -11.53 -0.32
CA VAL A 91 -5.84 -12.74 0.04
C VAL A 91 -4.50 -12.36 0.69
N GLY A 92 -3.79 -11.37 0.14
CA GLY A 92 -2.56 -10.83 0.72
C GLY A 92 -2.75 -10.30 2.12
N ASN A 93 -3.79 -9.48 2.34
CA ASN A 93 -4.14 -8.93 3.65
C ASN A 93 -4.47 -10.02 4.68
N LEU A 94 -5.31 -10.98 4.31
CA LEU A 94 -5.66 -12.11 5.18
C LEU A 94 -4.44 -12.97 5.51
N THR A 95 -3.55 -13.14 4.55
CA THR A 95 -2.28 -13.86 4.75
C THR A 95 -1.39 -13.10 5.73
N ALA A 96 -1.25 -11.78 5.59
CA ALA A 96 -0.50 -10.95 6.52
C ALA A 96 -1.05 -11.05 7.96
N VAL A 97 -2.37 -10.99 8.13
CA VAL A 97 -3.02 -11.15 9.45
C VAL A 97 -2.74 -12.53 10.06
N ARG A 98 -2.82 -13.60 9.25
CA ARG A 98 -2.52 -14.95 9.74
C ARG A 98 -1.04 -15.13 10.12
N LEU A 99 -0.14 -14.62 9.29
CA LEU A 99 1.30 -14.67 9.53
C LEU A 99 1.71 -13.82 10.74
N GLY A 100 1.03 -12.70 10.99
CA GLY A 100 1.27 -11.81 12.12
C GLY A 100 1.10 -12.46 13.49
N ARG A 101 0.45 -13.64 13.56
CA ARG A 101 0.38 -14.45 14.77
C ARG A 101 1.69 -15.20 15.11
N ARG A 102 2.61 -15.32 14.13
CA ARG A 102 3.84 -16.11 14.24
C ARG A 102 5.10 -15.37 13.84
N LEU A 103 4.97 -14.30 13.10
CA LEU A 103 6.09 -13.57 12.49
C LEU A 103 6.06 -12.11 12.91
N VAL A 104 7.24 -11.50 12.95
CA VAL A 104 7.37 -10.05 13.16
C VAL A 104 7.00 -9.29 11.87
N PRO A 105 6.54 -8.02 11.98
CA PRO A 105 6.09 -7.22 10.84
C PRO A 105 7.08 -7.17 9.68
N ASP A 106 8.37 -7.01 9.96
CA ASP A 106 9.42 -6.92 8.92
C ASP A 106 9.55 -8.20 8.09
N GLN A 107 9.36 -9.37 8.71
CA GLN A 107 9.41 -10.64 7.98
C GLN A 107 8.21 -10.80 7.04
N ILE A 108 7.05 -10.29 7.43
CA ILE A 108 5.85 -10.28 6.58
C ILE A 108 6.06 -9.31 5.43
N LEU A 109 6.60 -8.13 5.72
CA LEU A 109 6.93 -7.11 4.72
C LEU A 109 7.88 -7.65 3.65
N VAL A 110 9.00 -8.25 4.05
CA VAL A 110 9.98 -8.82 3.11
C VAL A 110 9.35 -9.91 2.24
N ARG A 111 8.55 -10.80 2.80
CA ARG A 111 7.83 -11.83 2.02
C ARG A 111 6.85 -11.22 1.04
N GLY A 112 6.09 -10.21 1.47
CA GLY A 112 5.18 -9.48 0.61
C GLY A 112 5.91 -8.79 -0.54
N LEU A 113 7.06 -8.17 -0.27
CA LEU A 113 7.91 -7.55 -1.30
C LEU A 113 8.42 -8.57 -2.32
N ILE A 114 8.88 -9.74 -1.88
CA ILE A 114 9.33 -10.80 -2.78
C ILE A 114 8.19 -11.21 -3.72
N ILE A 115 6.99 -11.38 -3.20
CA ILE A 115 5.80 -11.74 -4.00
C ILE A 115 5.45 -10.60 -4.97
N ALA A 116 5.47 -9.34 -4.53
CA ALA A 116 5.17 -8.20 -5.38
C ALA A 116 6.22 -8.04 -6.51
N VAL A 117 7.51 -8.17 -6.19
CA VAL A 117 8.59 -8.13 -7.19
C VAL A 117 8.46 -9.29 -8.17
N ALA A 118 8.16 -10.50 -7.70
CA ALA A 118 7.93 -11.65 -8.57
C ALA A 118 6.76 -11.41 -9.54
N GLY A 119 5.63 -10.84 -9.06
CA GLY A 119 4.49 -10.47 -9.90
C GLY A 119 4.87 -9.42 -10.96
N GLY A 120 5.51 -8.34 -10.55
CA GLY A 120 5.96 -7.27 -11.47
C GLY A 120 6.99 -7.78 -12.49
N SER A 121 7.96 -8.58 -12.05
CA SER A 121 8.98 -9.18 -12.93
C SER A 121 8.37 -10.16 -13.93
N LEU A 122 7.43 -10.98 -13.49
CA LEU A 122 6.70 -11.91 -14.36
C LEU A 122 5.92 -11.15 -15.44
N MET A 123 5.24 -10.06 -15.07
CA MET A 123 4.55 -9.20 -16.03
C MET A 123 5.51 -8.62 -17.06
N ALA A 124 6.66 -8.10 -16.62
CA ALA A 124 7.68 -7.55 -17.51
C ALA A 124 8.24 -8.61 -18.47
N VAL A 125 8.54 -9.82 -17.97
CA VAL A 125 9.04 -10.93 -18.80
C VAL A 125 8.02 -11.35 -19.85
N LEU A 126 6.74 -11.50 -19.47
CA LEU A 126 5.68 -11.88 -20.41
C LEU A 126 5.45 -10.79 -21.47
N ALA A 127 5.51 -9.51 -21.08
CA ALA A 127 5.41 -8.41 -22.03
C ALA A 127 6.58 -8.37 -23.02
N LEU A 128 7.82 -8.56 -22.55
CA LEU A 128 9.02 -8.62 -23.40
C LEU A 128 9.05 -9.87 -24.30
N SER A 129 8.39 -10.95 -23.88
CA SER A 129 8.26 -12.16 -24.68
C SER A 129 7.08 -12.10 -25.66
N GLU A 130 6.45 -10.94 -25.83
CA GLU A 130 5.32 -10.70 -26.72
C GLU A 130 4.12 -11.63 -26.47
N VAL A 131 3.95 -12.14 -25.24
CA VAL A 131 2.83 -12.97 -24.84
C VAL A 131 1.63 -12.08 -24.55
N PHE A 132 0.89 -11.72 -25.59
CA PHE A 132 -0.27 -10.84 -25.50
C PHE A 132 -1.56 -11.63 -25.28
N ASN A 133 -1.85 -11.90 -24.01
CA ASN A 133 -3.03 -12.65 -23.58
C ASN A 133 -3.55 -12.04 -22.28
N VAL A 134 -4.85 -12.03 -22.07
CA VAL A 134 -5.50 -11.46 -20.87
C VAL A 134 -4.93 -12.05 -19.59
N TRP A 135 -4.72 -13.36 -19.55
CA TRP A 135 -4.17 -14.04 -18.36
C TRP A 135 -2.71 -13.70 -18.09
N ALA A 136 -1.94 -13.37 -19.14
CA ALA A 136 -0.56 -12.90 -19.00
C ALA A 136 -0.48 -11.52 -18.31
N VAL A 137 -1.57 -10.78 -18.27
CA VAL A 137 -1.68 -9.52 -17.51
C VAL A 137 -2.31 -9.76 -16.13
N ILE A 138 -3.41 -10.51 -16.08
CA ILE A 138 -4.21 -10.66 -14.85
C ILE A 138 -3.48 -11.47 -13.77
N LEU A 139 -2.84 -12.60 -14.13
CA LEU A 139 -2.18 -13.46 -13.14
C LEU A 139 -0.96 -12.79 -12.46
N PRO A 140 -0.02 -12.17 -13.21
CA PRO A 140 1.07 -11.43 -12.59
C PRO A 140 0.59 -10.24 -11.75
N GLN A 141 -0.45 -9.54 -12.21
CA GLN A 141 -1.04 -8.44 -11.46
C GLN A 141 -1.72 -8.91 -10.17
N ALA A 142 -2.45 -10.02 -10.21
CA ALA A 142 -3.03 -10.60 -9.01
C ALA A 142 -1.95 -11.01 -8.00
N LEU A 143 -0.83 -11.57 -8.48
CA LEU A 143 0.33 -11.89 -7.65
C LEU A 143 0.94 -10.62 -7.03
N PHE A 144 1.12 -9.56 -7.81
CA PHE A 144 1.55 -8.25 -7.31
C PHE A 144 0.60 -7.72 -6.23
N MET A 145 -0.71 -7.86 -6.42
CA MET A 145 -1.73 -7.45 -5.45
C MET A 145 -1.68 -8.25 -4.15
N ILE A 146 -1.38 -9.55 -4.20
CA ILE A 146 -1.14 -10.35 -2.99
C ILE A 146 0.03 -9.77 -2.19
N GLY A 147 1.16 -9.50 -2.85
CA GLY A 147 2.31 -8.84 -2.24
C GLY A 147 1.96 -7.48 -1.64
N THR A 148 1.25 -6.64 -2.39
CA THR A 148 0.77 -5.32 -1.97
C THR A 148 -0.09 -5.41 -0.71
N GLY A 149 -1.03 -6.35 -0.64
CA GLY A 149 -1.89 -6.57 0.52
C GLY A 149 -1.10 -6.99 1.77
N MET A 150 0.04 -7.65 1.61
CA MET A 150 0.94 -7.96 2.74
C MET A 150 1.80 -6.77 3.15
N VAL A 151 2.27 -5.97 2.21
CA VAL A 151 3.23 -4.88 2.44
C VAL A 151 2.58 -3.65 3.06
N LEU A 152 1.46 -3.16 2.51
CA LEU A 152 0.89 -1.86 2.91
C LEU A 152 0.58 -1.72 4.41
N PRO A 153 -0.04 -2.70 5.09
CA PRO A 153 -0.29 -2.58 6.52
C PRO A 153 1.01 -2.54 7.34
N GLN A 154 2.03 -3.28 6.90
CA GLN A 154 3.31 -3.35 7.62
C GLN A 154 4.12 -2.08 7.46
N THR A 155 4.14 -1.47 6.28
CA THR A 155 4.85 -0.20 6.05
C THR A 155 4.24 0.94 6.84
N MET A 156 2.91 1.03 6.94
CA MET A 156 2.24 2.04 7.75
C MET A 156 2.51 1.85 9.25
N ALA A 157 2.38 0.62 9.74
CA ALA A 157 2.66 0.30 11.14
C ALA A 157 4.14 0.52 11.49
N GLY A 158 5.06 0.09 10.63
CA GLY A 158 6.50 0.23 10.83
C GLY A 158 6.99 1.68 10.79
N ALA A 159 6.46 2.49 9.88
CA ALA A 159 6.79 3.91 9.79
C ALA A 159 6.42 4.68 11.07
N LEU A 160 5.30 4.31 11.71
CA LEU A 160 4.80 4.98 12.92
C LEU A 160 5.38 4.40 14.22
N ALA A 161 5.93 3.19 14.20
CA ALA A 161 6.39 2.48 15.40
C ALA A 161 7.45 3.26 16.19
N ASN A 162 8.37 3.94 15.49
CA ASN A 162 9.46 4.71 16.11
C ASN A 162 9.04 6.11 16.55
N PHE A 163 7.83 6.57 16.18
CA PHE A 163 7.37 7.94 16.42
C PHE A 163 5.98 8.02 17.06
N PRO A 164 5.72 7.32 18.19
CA PRO A 164 4.39 7.27 18.80
C PRO A 164 3.88 8.65 19.25
N THR A 165 4.79 9.56 19.63
CA THR A 165 4.46 10.94 20.04
C THR A 165 4.31 11.90 18.85
N MET A 166 4.76 11.50 17.64
CA MET A 166 4.74 12.31 16.42
C MET A 166 3.88 11.66 15.31
N ALA A 167 3.03 10.71 15.67
CA ALA A 167 2.24 9.93 14.70
C ALA A 167 1.45 10.81 13.72
N GLY A 168 0.89 11.93 14.19
CA GLY A 168 0.18 12.90 13.36
C GLY A 168 1.06 13.68 12.36
N SER A 169 2.39 13.72 12.58
CA SER A 169 3.33 14.33 11.63
C SER A 169 3.97 13.28 10.70
N ALA A 170 3.86 12.00 11.05
CA ALA A 170 4.46 10.88 10.32
C ALA A 170 3.45 10.16 9.40
N SER A 171 2.15 10.39 9.59
CA SER A 171 1.06 9.93 8.73
C SER A 171 0.74 10.95 7.63
#